data_662bd7262dea27e262a286a931b654c8
#
_entry.id   662bd7262dea27e262a286a931b654c8
#
_cell.length_a   1.000
_cell.length_b   1.000
_cell.length_c   1.000
_cell.angle_alpha   90.00
_cell.angle_beta   90.00
_cell.angle_gamma   90.00
#
_symmetry.space_group_name_H-M   'P 1'
#
loop_
_entity.id
_entity.type
_entity.pdbx_description
1 polymer ?
#
loop_
_entity_poly.entity_id
_entity_poly.type
_entity_poly.pdbx_seq_one_letter_code
_entity_poly.pdbx_strand_id
1 'polypeptide(L)'
;MTPGAFIGGSFRDPAGTARALTRTALPGGVLWQMAALVTVASVLVLQLGLFLSPAEAAMVGASPFMLCVILGSSLLMMIAAIYWTGRMIGGQGAFAAAILLVVWWQAMALVIQIVQTVALLLFPPLAGIVTLAGLAWLVFALLHLVNVLHGFDSLLKSLGTVVMGVLGISFGLALLLALIGVTLQGGTL
;
A
#
# COMPACT_ATOMS: atom_id res chain seq x y z
N MET A 1 14.53 -5.65 20.23
CA MET A 1 14.97 -5.71 18.81
C MET A 1 15.28 -4.30 18.34
N THR A 2 16.38 -4.09 17.64
CA THR A 2 16.66 -2.79 17.01
C THR A 2 15.72 -2.57 15.82
N PRO A 3 15.37 -1.31 15.46
CA PRO A 3 14.50 -1.03 14.32
C PRO A 3 14.99 -1.67 13.01
N GLY A 4 16.31 -1.65 12.77
CA GLY A 4 16.90 -2.27 11.57
C GLY A 4 16.76 -3.79 11.55
N ALA A 5 16.88 -4.47 12.69
CA ALA A 5 16.68 -5.92 12.78
C ALA A 5 15.19 -6.29 12.53
N PHE A 6 14.25 -5.43 12.97
CA PHE A 6 12.83 -5.62 12.71
C PHE A 6 12.52 -5.47 11.21
N ILE A 7 13.02 -4.40 10.57
CA ILE A 7 12.85 -4.17 9.13
C ILE A 7 13.45 -5.34 8.33
N GLY A 8 14.71 -5.72 8.61
CA GLY A 8 15.35 -6.85 7.93
C GLY A 8 14.63 -8.19 8.11
N GLY A 9 14.10 -8.43 9.32
CA GLY A 9 13.25 -9.59 9.60
C GLY A 9 11.96 -9.58 8.80
N SER A 10 11.34 -8.41 8.66
CA SER A 10 10.12 -8.20 7.89
C SER A 10 10.30 -8.51 6.39
N PHE A 11 11.46 -8.17 5.84
CA PHE A 11 11.77 -8.50 4.44
C PHE A 11 11.99 -10.01 4.23
N ARG A 12 12.51 -10.73 5.23
CA ARG A 12 12.79 -12.16 5.13
C ARG A 12 11.56 -13.03 5.39
N ASP A 13 10.72 -12.65 6.36
CA ASP A 13 9.53 -13.39 6.75
C ASP A 13 8.35 -12.44 6.97
N PRO A 14 7.65 -12.01 5.91
CA PRO A 14 6.47 -11.17 6.02
C PRO A 14 5.32 -11.87 6.74
N ALA A 15 5.18 -13.19 6.60
CA ALA A 15 4.14 -13.96 7.27
C ALA A 15 4.39 -14.04 8.79
N GLY A 16 5.62 -14.28 9.22
CA GLY A 16 5.99 -14.26 10.63
C GLY A 16 5.80 -12.89 11.27
N THR A 17 6.18 -11.82 10.56
CA THR A 17 5.95 -10.46 11.00
C THR A 17 4.45 -10.15 11.11
N ALA A 18 3.63 -10.55 10.13
CA ALA A 18 2.19 -10.39 10.19
C ALA A 18 1.58 -11.10 11.41
N ARG A 19 2.00 -12.34 11.69
CA ARG A 19 1.57 -13.08 12.89
C ARG A 19 1.97 -12.40 14.18
N ALA A 20 3.15 -11.80 14.25
CA ALA A 20 3.60 -11.05 15.42
C ALA A 20 2.75 -9.77 15.62
N LEU A 21 2.49 -9.04 14.54
CA LEU A 21 1.70 -7.80 14.56
C LEU A 21 0.23 -8.07 14.95
N THR A 22 -0.40 -9.12 14.41
CA THR A 22 -1.79 -9.45 14.74
C THR A 22 -2.02 -9.85 16.20
N ARG A 23 -0.96 -10.25 16.91
CA ARG A 23 -0.99 -10.50 18.36
C ARG A 23 -0.85 -9.22 19.20
N THR A 24 -0.50 -8.11 18.58
CA THR A 24 -0.29 -6.84 19.26
C THR A 24 -1.59 -6.05 19.30
N ALA A 25 -2.15 -5.87 20.49
CA ALA A 25 -3.33 -5.02 20.67
C ALA A 25 -2.88 -3.55 20.80
N LEU A 26 -3.20 -2.72 19.80
CA LEU A 26 -2.96 -1.28 19.83
C LEU A 26 -4.29 -0.53 19.94
N PRO A 27 -4.33 0.58 20.70
CA PRO A 27 -5.49 1.47 20.74
C PRO A 27 -5.81 2.00 19.33
N GLY A 28 -7.10 2.11 18.99
CA GLY A 28 -7.54 2.58 17.66
C GLY A 28 -6.95 3.93 17.27
N GLY A 29 -6.82 4.87 18.22
CA GLY A 29 -6.19 6.17 17.97
C GLY A 29 -4.74 6.04 17.48
N VAL A 30 -3.96 5.11 18.05
CA VAL A 30 -2.58 4.86 17.63
C VAL A 30 -2.51 4.31 16.21
N LEU A 31 -3.43 3.40 15.85
CA LEU A 31 -3.50 2.85 14.49
C LEU A 31 -3.72 3.94 13.43
N TRP A 32 -4.62 4.88 13.69
CA TRP A 32 -4.88 6.00 12.79
C TRP A 32 -3.74 7.01 12.72
N GLN A 33 -3.06 7.26 13.85
CA GLN A 33 -1.84 8.08 13.87
C GLN A 33 -0.73 7.44 13.04
N MET A 34 -0.54 6.13 13.13
CA MET A 34 0.43 5.40 12.30
C MET A 34 0.06 5.48 10.81
N ALA A 35 -1.23 5.35 10.46
CA ALA A 35 -1.71 5.50 9.09
C ALA A 35 -1.42 6.92 8.55
N ALA A 36 -1.71 7.96 9.32
CA ALA A 36 -1.41 9.33 8.95
C ALA A 36 0.10 9.57 8.80
N LEU A 37 0.90 9.07 9.75
CA LEU A 37 2.35 9.22 9.73
C LEU A 37 2.97 8.58 8.48
N VAL A 38 2.60 7.34 8.16
CA VAL A 38 3.15 6.64 6.99
C VAL A 38 2.72 7.31 5.69
N THR A 39 1.50 7.85 5.62
CA THR A 39 1.01 8.61 4.46
C THR A 39 1.84 9.88 4.26
N VAL A 40 2.01 10.69 5.30
CA VAL A 40 2.81 11.93 5.23
C VAL A 40 4.26 11.63 4.87
N ALA A 41 4.86 10.61 5.50
CA ALA A 41 6.23 10.20 5.18
C ALA A 41 6.37 9.75 3.71
N SER A 42 5.40 9.00 3.18
CA SER A 42 5.39 8.59 1.77
C SER A 42 5.29 9.78 0.81
N VAL A 43 4.47 10.78 1.15
CA VAL A 43 4.38 12.03 0.35
C VAL A 43 5.71 12.79 0.37
N LEU A 44 6.36 12.90 1.53
CA LEU A 44 7.64 13.61 1.64
C LEU A 44 8.73 12.93 0.79
N VAL A 45 8.83 11.59 0.84
CA VAL A 45 9.79 10.84 0.02
C VAL A 45 9.44 10.94 -1.46
N LEU A 46 8.15 10.89 -1.83
CA LEU A 46 7.71 11.07 -3.20
C LEU A 46 8.06 12.47 -3.71
N GLN A 47 7.82 13.52 -2.93
CA GLN A 47 8.18 14.90 -3.29
C GLN A 47 9.68 15.08 -3.48
N LEU A 48 10.48 14.43 -2.63
CA LEU A 48 11.92 14.43 -2.80
C LEU A 48 12.32 13.78 -4.15
N GLY A 49 11.72 12.63 -4.50
CA GLY A 49 11.93 11.99 -5.79
C GLY A 49 11.55 12.89 -6.97
N LEU A 50 10.38 13.53 -6.92
CA LEU A 50 9.93 14.47 -7.94
C LEU A 50 10.83 15.68 -8.06
N PHE A 51 11.35 16.20 -6.95
CA PHE A 51 12.33 17.29 -6.96
C PHE A 51 13.61 16.90 -7.71
N LEU A 52 14.02 15.64 -7.63
CA LEU A 52 15.18 15.08 -8.31
C LEU A 52 14.92 14.73 -9.79
N SER A 53 13.66 14.61 -10.18
CA SER A 53 13.21 14.25 -11.54
C SER A 53 12.20 15.28 -12.08
N PRO A 54 12.65 16.45 -12.55
CA PRO A 54 11.74 17.52 -13.00
C PRO A 54 10.77 17.11 -14.12
N ALA A 55 11.18 16.19 -14.99
CA ALA A 55 10.31 15.64 -16.04
C ALA A 55 9.11 14.88 -15.47
N GLU A 56 9.35 14.05 -14.45
CA GLU A 56 8.28 13.33 -13.74
C GLU A 56 7.40 14.29 -12.93
N ALA A 57 8.01 15.31 -12.31
CA ALA A 57 7.29 16.34 -11.58
C ALA A 57 6.28 17.08 -12.48
N ALA A 58 6.68 17.42 -13.71
CA ALA A 58 5.81 18.05 -14.69
C ALA A 58 4.62 17.14 -15.11
N MET A 59 4.83 15.84 -15.17
CA MET A 59 3.76 14.87 -15.48
C MET A 59 2.80 14.68 -14.32
N VAL A 60 3.28 14.67 -13.08
CA VAL A 60 2.44 14.48 -11.90
C VAL A 60 1.60 15.71 -11.58
N GLY A 61 2.15 16.93 -11.70
CA GLY A 61 1.45 18.19 -11.53
C GLY A 61 0.68 18.39 -10.22
N ALA A 62 0.90 17.52 -9.23
CA ALA A 62 0.11 17.49 -8.00
C ALA A 62 0.81 18.20 -6.84
N SER A 63 0.06 19.01 -6.10
CA SER A 63 0.55 19.63 -4.87
C SER A 63 0.78 18.57 -3.77
N PRO A 64 1.68 18.81 -2.79
CA PRO A 64 1.87 17.92 -1.65
C PRO A 64 0.58 17.59 -0.90
N PHE A 65 -0.31 18.57 -0.76
CA PHE A 65 -1.61 18.37 -0.13
C PHE A 65 -2.49 17.41 -0.94
N MET A 66 -2.57 17.60 -2.26
CA MET A 66 -3.32 16.70 -3.15
C MET A 66 -2.76 15.28 -3.08
N LEU A 67 -1.44 15.10 -3.03
CA LEU A 67 -0.81 13.79 -2.86
C LEU A 67 -1.17 13.16 -1.50
N CYS A 68 -1.22 13.94 -0.41
CA CYS A 68 -1.69 13.43 0.89
C CYS A 68 -3.13 12.92 0.81
N VAL A 69 -4.02 13.63 0.13
CA VAL A 69 -5.41 13.21 -0.06
C VAL A 69 -5.48 11.94 -0.91
N ILE A 70 -4.74 11.88 -2.02
CA ILE A 70 -4.74 10.71 -2.92
C ILE A 70 -4.17 9.48 -2.20
N LEU A 71 -2.97 9.58 -1.61
CA LEU A 71 -2.32 8.45 -0.95
C LEU A 71 -3.07 8.03 0.32
N GLY A 72 -3.56 8.99 1.10
CA GLY A 72 -4.35 8.70 2.29
C GLY A 72 -5.67 8.01 1.96
N SER A 73 -6.42 8.50 0.98
CA SER A 73 -7.66 7.84 0.53
C SER A 73 -7.39 6.46 -0.08
N SER A 74 -6.31 6.31 -0.84
CA SER A 74 -5.89 5.00 -1.38
C SER A 74 -5.58 3.99 -0.27
N LEU A 75 -4.87 4.44 0.79
CA LEU A 75 -4.59 3.61 1.96
C LEU A 75 -5.88 3.17 2.66
N LEU A 76 -6.83 4.09 2.86
CA LEU A 76 -8.13 3.80 3.47
C LEU A 76 -8.94 2.82 2.62
N MET A 77 -8.99 3.04 1.31
CA MET A 77 -9.67 2.12 0.38
C MET A 77 -9.03 0.73 0.40
N MET A 78 -7.71 0.65 0.46
CA MET A 78 -6.99 -0.63 0.54
C MET A 78 -7.34 -1.38 1.84
N ILE A 79 -7.34 -0.69 2.99
CA ILE A 79 -7.74 -1.28 4.28
C ILE A 79 -9.16 -1.83 4.20
N ALA A 80 -10.10 -1.02 3.71
CA ALA A 80 -11.51 -1.41 3.56
C ALA A 80 -11.66 -2.58 2.59
N ALA A 81 -11.03 -2.53 1.43
CA ALA A 81 -11.10 -3.57 0.41
C ALA A 81 -10.59 -4.91 0.95
N ILE A 82 -9.38 -4.94 1.53
CA ILE A 82 -8.81 -6.16 2.09
C ILE A 82 -9.72 -6.74 3.19
N TYR A 83 -10.20 -5.88 4.08
CA TYR A 83 -11.08 -6.32 5.17
C TYR A 83 -12.40 -6.91 4.65
N TRP A 84 -13.12 -6.18 3.79
CA TRP A 84 -14.44 -6.60 3.31
C TRP A 84 -14.36 -7.80 2.37
N THR A 85 -13.47 -7.76 1.37
CA THR A 85 -13.35 -8.88 0.40
C THR A 85 -12.84 -10.16 1.06
N GLY A 86 -11.90 -10.04 2.01
CA GLY A 86 -11.46 -11.22 2.75
C GLY A 86 -12.56 -11.85 3.60
N ARG A 87 -13.42 -11.05 4.20
CA ARG A 87 -14.60 -11.57 4.92
C ARG A 87 -15.63 -12.23 4.00
N MET A 88 -15.82 -11.69 2.78
CA MET A 88 -16.70 -12.30 1.79
C MET A 88 -16.22 -13.70 1.36
N ILE A 89 -14.91 -13.95 1.39
CA ILE A 89 -14.30 -15.25 1.05
C ILE A 89 -14.22 -16.19 2.28
N GLY A 90 -14.81 -15.76 3.42
CA GLY A 90 -14.83 -16.56 4.65
C GLY A 90 -13.69 -16.30 5.62
N GLY A 91 -12.93 -15.21 5.43
CA GLY A 91 -11.89 -14.78 6.35
C GLY A 91 -12.45 -14.24 7.68
N GLN A 92 -11.64 -14.34 8.75
CA GLN A 92 -12.03 -13.93 10.12
C GLN A 92 -11.22 -12.73 10.63
N GLY A 93 -10.53 -12.00 9.76
CA GLY A 93 -9.68 -10.86 10.14
C GLY A 93 -10.45 -9.76 10.87
N ALA A 94 -9.84 -9.22 11.93
CA ALA A 94 -10.37 -8.04 12.62
C ALA A 94 -9.98 -6.75 11.88
N PHE A 95 -10.86 -5.73 11.89
CA PHE A 95 -10.61 -4.46 11.20
C PHE A 95 -9.36 -3.74 11.74
N ALA A 96 -9.14 -3.74 13.05
CA ALA A 96 -7.95 -3.15 13.67
C ALA A 96 -6.65 -3.85 13.19
N ALA A 97 -6.69 -5.19 13.03
CA ALA A 97 -5.56 -5.93 12.48
C ALA A 97 -5.33 -5.61 11.00
N ALA A 98 -6.41 -5.39 10.22
CA ALA A 98 -6.29 -4.96 8.83
C ALA A 98 -5.59 -3.60 8.73
N ILE A 99 -5.98 -2.61 9.55
CA ILE A 99 -5.30 -1.30 9.62
C ILE A 99 -3.81 -1.50 9.91
N LEU A 100 -3.47 -2.22 10.98
CA LEU A 100 -2.09 -2.41 11.41
C LEU A 100 -1.23 -3.07 10.32
N LEU A 101 -1.74 -4.11 9.69
CA LEU A 101 -1.01 -4.85 8.65
C LEU A 101 -0.83 -4.03 7.37
N VAL A 102 -1.87 -3.28 6.93
CA VAL A 102 -1.76 -2.43 5.74
C VAL A 102 -0.82 -1.25 6.01
N VAL A 103 -0.88 -0.63 7.18
CA VAL A 103 0.06 0.42 7.58
C VAL A 103 1.50 -0.11 7.62
N TRP A 104 1.71 -1.30 8.17
CA TRP A 104 3.02 -1.93 8.14
C TRP A 104 3.49 -2.22 6.71
N TRP A 105 2.63 -2.73 5.84
CA TRP A 105 2.93 -2.97 4.42
C TRP A 105 3.32 -1.67 3.72
N GLN A 106 2.60 -0.58 3.97
CA GLN A 106 2.92 0.75 3.45
C GLN A 106 4.26 1.26 4.00
N ALA A 107 4.60 0.97 5.26
CA ALA A 107 5.91 1.31 5.84
C ALA A 107 7.05 0.56 5.12
N MET A 108 6.84 -0.71 4.73
CA MET A 108 7.82 -1.45 3.92
C MET A 108 7.92 -0.88 2.50
N ALA A 109 6.79 -0.47 1.90
CA ALA A 109 6.78 0.24 0.62
C ALA A 109 7.57 1.55 0.71
N LEU A 110 7.44 2.30 1.82
CA LEU A 110 8.21 3.51 2.07
C LEU A 110 9.73 3.23 2.14
N VAL A 111 10.15 2.14 2.77
CA VAL A 111 11.57 1.72 2.80
C VAL A 111 12.07 1.46 1.37
N ILE A 112 11.29 0.73 0.57
CA ILE A 112 11.63 0.47 -0.84
C ILE A 112 11.70 1.79 -1.63
N GLN A 113 10.76 2.71 -1.43
CA GLN A 113 10.72 4.02 -2.06
C GLN A 113 11.96 4.86 -1.71
N ILE A 114 12.42 4.84 -0.45
CA ILE A 114 13.66 5.51 -0.03
C ILE A 114 14.87 4.91 -0.79
N VAL A 115 14.98 3.58 -0.83
CA VAL A 115 16.07 2.90 -1.56
C VAL A 115 16.02 3.23 -3.04
N GLN A 116 14.84 3.29 -3.65
CA GLN A 116 14.63 3.68 -5.04
C GLN A 116 15.07 5.13 -5.31
N THR A 117 14.70 6.06 -4.42
CA THR A 117 15.11 7.47 -4.53
C THR A 117 16.64 7.62 -4.42
N VAL A 118 17.28 6.89 -3.51
CA VAL A 118 18.75 6.87 -3.40
C VAL A 118 19.39 6.24 -4.64
N ALA A 119 18.82 5.15 -5.15
CA ALA A 119 19.30 4.49 -6.38
C ALA A 119 19.20 5.45 -7.59
N LEU A 120 18.11 6.21 -7.70
CA LEU A 120 17.92 7.20 -8.75
C LEU A 120 19.03 8.27 -8.75
N LEU A 121 19.45 8.70 -7.55
CA LEU A 121 20.55 9.67 -7.39
C LEU A 121 21.92 9.13 -7.79
N LEU A 122 22.19 7.86 -7.43
CA LEU A 122 23.50 7.26 -7.62
C LEU A 122 23.68 6.67 -9.01
N PHE A 123 22.69 5.95 -9.51
CA PHE A 123 22.71 5.26 -10.79
C PHE A 123 21.27 5.00 -11.29
N PRO A 124 20.70 5.90 -12.14
CA PRO A 124 19.31 5.81 -12.59
C PRO A 124 18.83 4.44 -13.09
N PRO A 125 19.64 3.65 -13.87
CA PRO A 125 19.22 2.32 -14.28
C PRO A 125 18.94 1.36 -13.11
N LEU A 126 19.64 1.52 -11.97
CA LEU A 126 19.43 0.73 -10.77
C LEU A 126 18.05 0.99 -10.15
N ALA A 127 17.55 2.23 -10.25
CA ALA A 127 16.21 2.59 -9.73
C ALA A 127 15.12 1.72 -10.38
N GLY A 128 15.21 1.46 -11.68
CA GLY A 128 14.28 0.56 -12.38
C GLY A 128 14.31 -0.87 -11.84
N ILE A 129 15.48 -1.41 -11.56
CA ILE A 129 15.65 -2.75 -10.96
C ILE A 129 15.03 -2.78 -9.55
N VAL A 130 15.32 -1.75 -8.74
CA VAL A 130 14.75 -1.63 -7.37
C VAL A 130 13.22 -1.54 -7.43
N THR A 131 12.66 -0.81 -8.41
CA THR A 131 11.21 -0.70 -8.61
C THR A 131 10.59 -2.07 -8.89
N LEU A 132 11.13 -2.81 -9.85
CA LEU A 132 10.59 -4.13 -10.22
C LEU A 132 10.72 -5.15 -9.07
N ALA A 133 11.89 -5.22 -8.45
CA ALA A 133 12.12 -6.11 -7.32
C ALA A 133 11.26 -5.74 -6.12
N GLY A 134 11.13 -4.44 -5.83
CA GLY A 134 10.29 -3.92 -4.76
C GLY A 134 8.81 -4.21 -4.98
N LEU A 135 8.31 -4.01 -6.21
CA LEU A 135 6.92 -4.33 -6.57
C LEU A 135 6.64 -5.83 -6.41
N ALA A 136 7.53 -6.69 -6.92
CA ALA A 136 7.37 -8.14 -6.77
C ALA A 136 7.34 -8.55 -5.30
N TRP A 137 8.22 -7.97 -4.47
CA TRP A 137 8.24 -8.23 -3.04
C TRP A 137 6.98 -7.71 -2.34
N LEU A 138 6.50 -6.51 -2.69
CA LEU A 138 5.28 -5.93 -2.11
C LEU A 138 4.04 -6.79 -2.40
N VAL A 139 3.92 -7.31 -3.62
CA VAL A 139 2.82 -8.23 -3.97
C VAL A 139 2.95 -9.53 -3.16
N PHE A 140 4.14 -10.11 -3.09
CA PHE A 140 4.42 -11.30 -2.29
C PHE A 140 4.06 -11.08 -0.81
N ALA A 141 4.53 -9.99 -0.22
CA ALA A 141 4.25 -9.63 1.17
C ALA A 141 2.74 -9.43 1.40
N LEU A 142 2.04 -8.73 0.50
CA LEU A 142 0.61 -8.48 0.60
C LEU A 142 -0.20 -9.78 0.65
N LEU A 143 0.12 -10.76 -0.20
CA LEU A 143 -0.55 -12.06 -0.20
C LEU A 143 -0.38 -12.79 1.14
N HIS A 144 0.82 -12.74 1.73
CA HIS A 144 1.09 -13.34 3.03
C HIS A 144 0.39 -12.61 4.17
N LEU A 145 0.33 -11.27 4.10
CA LEU A 145 -0.41 -10.45 5.07
C LEU A 145 -1.89 -10.78 5.08
N VAL A 146 -2.51 -10.82 3.89
CA VAL A 146 -3.93 -11.15 3.73
C VAL A 146 -4.21 -12.57 4.20
N ASN A 147 -3.31 -13.51 3.91
CA ASN A 147 -3.42 -14.89 4.38
C ASN A 147 -3.45 -14.97 5.90
N VAL A 148 -2.50 -14.32 6.57
CA VAL A 148 -2.41 -14.30 8.04
C VAL A 148 -3.59 -13.54 8.65
N LEU A 149 -3.97 -12.38 8.08
CA LEU A 149 -5.09 -11.57 8.57
C LEU A 149 -6.39 -12.35 8.65
N HIS A 150 -6.68 -13.11 7.60
CA HIS A 150 -7.96 -13.81 7.47
C HIS A 150 -7.90 -15.28 7.90
N GLY A 151 -6.71 -15.80 8.27
CA GLY A 151 -6.53 -17.19 8.63
C GLY A 151 -6.80 -18.16 7.48
N PHE A 152 -6.44 -17.76 6.25
CA PHE A 152 -6.62 -18.63 5.09
C PHE A 152 -5.57 -19.74 5.06
N ASP A 153 -5.99 -20.94 4.62
CA ASP A 153 -5.09 -22.08 4.44
C ASP A 153 -4.37 -22.07 3.08
N SER A 154 -4.68 -21.09 2.23
CA SER A 154 -4.21 -21.03 0.85
C SER A 154 -3.93 -19.60 0.39
N LEU A 155 -2.74 -19.37 -0.19
CA LEU A 155 -2.39 -18.11 -0.84
C LEU A 155 -3.30 -17.78 -2.03
N LEU A 156 -3.94 -18.78 -2.64
CA LEU A 156 -4.90 -18.57 -3.73
C LEU A 156 -6.15 -17.83 -3.23
N LYS A 157 -6.63 -18.10 -2.01
CA LYS A 157 -7.71 -17.31 -1.38
C LYS A 157 -7.26 -15.87 -1.12
N SER A 158 -6.02 -15.67 -0.69
CA SER A 158 -5.45 -14.33 -0.52
C SER A 158 -5.36 -13.59 -1.84
N LEU A 159 -4.92 -14.25 -2.91
CA LEU A 159 -4.89 -13.67 -4.26
C LEU A 159 -6.32 -13.30 -4.71
N GLY A 160 -7.29 -14.19 -4.53
CA GLY A 160 -8.70 -13.92 -4.81
C GLY A 160 -9.21 -12.70 -4.05
N THR A 161 -8.87 -12.57 -2.76
CA THR A 161 -9.21 -11.40 -1.94
C THR A 161 -8.64 -10.11 -2.52
N VAL A 162 -7.35 -10.10 -2.87
CA VAL A 162 -6.69 -8.92 -3.44
C VAL A 162 -7.28 -8.56 -4.80
N VAL A 163 -7.47 -9.54 -5.69
CA VAL A 163 -8.06 -9.32 -7.02
C VAL A 163 -9.49 -8.78 -6.89
N MET A 164 -10.33 -9.39 -6.06
CA MET A 164 -11.69 -8.91 -5.81
C MET A 164 -11.69 -7.50 -5.20
N GLY A 165 -10.76 -7.21 -4.30
CA GLY A 165 -10.61 -5.88 -3.72
C GLY A 165 -10.29 -4.82 -4.77
N VAL A 166 -9.33 -5.10 -5.66
CA VAL A 166 -8.95 -4.21 -6.77
C VAL A 166 -10.13 -4.02 -7.73
N LEU A 167 -10.80 -5.10 -8.13
CA LEU A 167 -11.98 -5.04 -9.01
C LEU A 167 -13.12 -4.26 -8.36
N GLY A 168 -13.37 -4.48 -7.06
CA GLY A 168 -14.40 -3.76 -6.30
C GLY A 168 -14.14 -2.26 -6.23
N ILE A 169 -12.89 -1.86 -5.96
CA ILE A 169 -12.50 -0.44 -5.95
C ILE A 169 -12.65 0.16 -7.35
N SER A 170 -12.16 -0.52 -8.39
CA SER A 170 -12.22 -0.04 -9.77
C SER A 170 -13.66 0.12 -10.25
N PHE A 171 -14.51 -0.87 -9.97
CA PHE A 171 -15.94 -0.83 -10.31
C PHE A 171 -16.67 0.28 -9.53
N GLY A 172 -16.43 0.39 -8.23
CA GLY A 172 -17.02 1.42 -7.38
C GLY A 172 -16.64 2.83 -7.85
N LEU A 173 -15.37 3.03 -8.21
CA LEU A 173 -14.89 4.30 -8.76
C LEU A 173 -15.53 4.60 -10.13
N ALA A 174 -15.58 3.62 -11.02
CA ALA A 174 -16.21 3.77 -12.34
C ALA A 174 -17.69 4.15 -12.21
N LEU A 175 -18.42 3.48 -11.31
CA LEU A 175 -19.83 3.78 -11.04
C LEU A 175 -20.00 5.20 -10.48
N LEU A 176 -19.15 5.61 -9.54
CA LEU A 176 -19.18 6.96 -8.97
C LEU A 176 -18.95 8.02 -10.06
N LEU A 177 -17.94 7.83 -10.90
CA LEU A 177 -17.64 8.75 -12.01
C LEU A 177 -18.80 8.81 -13.01
N ALA A 178 -19.43 7.69 -13.32
CA ALA A 178 -20.61 7.64 -14.18
C ALA A 178 -21.81 8.42 -13.58
N LEU A 179 -22.03 8.28 -12.25
CA LEU A 179 -23.12 8.98 -11.55
C LEU A 179 -22.92 10.50 -11.53
N ILE A 180 -21.69 10.99 -11.44
CA ILE A 180 -21.39 12.44 -11.45
C ILE A 180 -21.22 12.98 -12.88
N GLY A 181 -21.52 12.18 -13.91
CA GLY A 181 -21.49 12.58 -15.32
C GLY A 181 -20.08 12.73 -15.91
N VAL A 182 -19.04 12.28 -15.20
CA VAL A 182 -17.69 12.19 -15.77
C VAL A 182 -17.63 10.94 -16.64
N THR A 183 -17.94 11.09 -17.91
CA THR A 183 -17.67 10.03 -18.88
C THR A 183 -16.17 10.05 -19.20
N LEU A 184 -15.50 8.90 -19.07
CA LEU A 184 -14.12 8.70 -19.54
C LEU A 184 -14.06 8.59 -21.08
N GLN A 185 -14.96 9.28 -21.77
CA GLN A 185 -14.82 9.49 -23.21
C GLN A 185 -13.70 10.49 -23.40
N GLY A 186 -12.52 9.96 -23.72
CA GLY A 186 -11.51 10.73 -24.42
C GLY A 186 -12.19 11.32 -25.66
N GLY A 187 -12.54 12.61 -25.58
CA GLY A 187 -13.18 13.32 -26.65
C GLY A 187 -12.28 13.32 -27.88
N THR A 188 -12.62 12.50 -28.84
CA THR A 188 -12.33 12.81 -30.24
C THR A 188 -13.38 13.81 -30.68
N LEU A 189 -13.04 15.07 -30.68
CA LEU A 189 -13.54 16.10 -31.57
C LEU A 189 -12.36 16.88 -32.11
#